data_fa425b3213d52e586faaeb65e2a59537
#
_entry.id   fa425b3213d52e586faaeb65e2a59537
#
_cell.length_a   1.000
_cell.length_b   1.000
_cell.length_c   1.000
_cell.angle_alpha   90.00
_cell.angle_beta   90.00
_cell.angle_gamma   90.00
#
_symmetry.space_group_name_H-M   'P 1'
#
loop_
_entity.id
_entity.type
_entity.pdbx_description
1 polymer ?
#
loop_
_entity_poly.entity_id
_entity_poly.type
_entity_poly.pdbx_seq_one_letter_code
_entity_poly.pdbx_strand_id
1 'polypeptide(L)'
;MKDSSKNSYNIAYVYVVAKDGTGYTGTKSFTTADGTTIKGVVDYVAFAIKNVAFVKQNVYVQNATYAGGLPVKPSVLVQINGNTLVEGKDYEIKYFNNITGPKAYVYVTGIGNYAGSTKFEGSDVTYTKAQDFAIEGVTVGRKNITVSDTEYAGGVAVTPNVIIKVGDKTLVEGTDYEFTGLSNNVDVTASNKVLKATLKLKNGYKLSNGTGEWTGVFSNPVVNDTTNTYTIDITWKIVKKDIANTTVEISETNGKLTTTVLNGSVIVPATEYDVKDNGDGTATVTAKADSKSYTGSQKVSVKKSENVGAPVISNVKVVGNKATVILSGEADGAAGYDYVISTDRDCITNKDYTSISKNQVQTSTTFKYVDQGMYYAYCHAWTRDENGKKVFGEWSNAYPFSVTAITPDAPVITDVKVSGSTIKVTYKAAANATGYDVVLGTSSKKENGETRPYHY
;
A
#
# COMPACT_ATOMS: atom_id res chain seq x y z
N MET A 1 -17.20 50.72 16.47
CA MET A 1 -17.17 51.57 15.27
C MET A 1 -16.24 50.93 14.25
N LYS A 2 -16.62 50.81 12.99
CA LYS A 2 -15.70 50.33 11.92
C LYS A 2 -15.05 51.58 11.32
N ASP A 3 -13.71 51.56 11.24
CA ASP A 3 -13.04 52.59 10.45
C ASP A 3 -13.12 52.25 8.95
N SER A 4 -12.65 53.17 8.10
CA SER A 4 -12.63 53.00 6.65
C SER A 4 -11.75 51.81 6.17
N SER A 5 -10.91 51.23 7.04
CA SER A 5 -10.05 50.06 6.78
C SER A 5 -10.69 48.74 7.21
N LYS A 6 -11.98 48.72 7.61
CA LYS A 6 -12.73 47.52 8.07
C LYS A 6 -12.21 46.86 9.36
N ASN A 7 -11.36 47.51 10.14
CA ASN A 7 -10.93 47.03 11.41
C ASN A 7 -11.99 47.25 12.48
N SER A 8 -12.30 46.22 13.27
CA SER A 8 -13.18 46.33 14.44
C SER A 8 -12.32 46.67 15.66
N TYR A 9 -12.62 47.75 16.33
CA TYR A 9 -11.96 48.14 17.58
C TYR A 9 -12.95 48.05 18.75
N ASN A 10 -12.45 47.56 19.89
CA ASN A 10 -13.17 47.75 21.14
C ASN A 10 -12.96 49.20 21.59
N ILE A 11 -14.03 49.93 21.79
CA ILE A 11 -13.98 51.29 22.27
C ILE A 11 -14.07 51.26 23.79
N ALA A 12 -13.05 51.82 24.43
CA ALA A 12 -13.03 52.07 25.85
C ALA A 12 -13.22 53.58 26.10
N TYR A 13 -13.63 53.89 27.29
CA TYR A 13 -13.88 55.28 27.68
C TYR A 13 -13.12 55.57 28.97
N VAL A 14 -12.49 56.73 29.02
CA VAL A 14 -12.01 57.37 30.23
C VAL A 14 -12.94 58.51 30.57
N TYR A 15 -13.47 58.50 31.76
CA TYR A 15 -14.33 59.57 32.25
C TYR A 15 -13.78 60.11 33.57
N VAL A 16 -13.99 61.38 33.77
CA VAL A 16 -13.62 62.12 34.98
C VAL A 16 -14.89 62.47 35.74
N VAL A 17 -14.95 62.04 37.00
CA VAL A 17 -16.08 62.38 37.91
C VAL A 17 -15.60 63.42 38.93
N ALA A 18 -16.41 64.37 39.20
CA ALA A 18 -16.12 65.35 40.28
C ALA A 18 -16.09 64.60 41.64
N LYS A 19 -15.08 64.86 42.45
CA LYS A 19 -14.98 64.28 43.77
C LYS A 19 -15.95 65.00 44.73
N ASP A 20 -16.65 64.17 45.48
CA ASP A 20 -17.55 64.72 46.51
C ASP A 20 -16.83 65.65 47.51
N GLY A 21 -17.47 66.71 47.88
CA GLY A 21 -16.97 67.71 48.84
C GLY A 21 -15.97 68.70 48.29
N THR A 22 -15.69 68.75 46.98
CA THR A 22 -14.70 69.61 46.36
C THR A 22 -15.30 70.96 45.83
N GLY A 23 -16.62 71.07 45.85
CA GLY A 23 -17.29 72.27 45.25
C GLY A 23 -17.43 72.25 43.72
N TYR A 24 -16.93 71.13 43.10
CA TYR A 24 -17.06 70.97 41.66
C TYR A 24 -18.19 69.92 41.38
N THR A 25 -18.96 70.18 40.33
CA THR A 25 -20.04 69.28 39.89
C THR A 25 -19.91 68.95 38.39
N GLY A 26 -19.97 67.69 38.04
CA GLY A 26 -20.12 67.26 36.64
C GLY A 26 -21.59 67.35 36.21
N THR A 27 -21.81 67.88 35.02
CA THR A 27 -23.17 68.02 34.45
C THR A 27 -23.54 66.88 33.48
N LYS A 28 -22.58 66.06 33.08
CA LYS A 28 -22.79 64.98 32.12
C LYS A 28 -23.13 63.67 32.83
N SER A 29 -23.76 62.76 32.14
CA SER A 29 -23.90 61.36 32.54
C SER A 29 -23.30 60.50 31.47
N PHE A 30 -22.71 59.36 31.89
CA PHE A 30 -22.15 58.36 31.02
C PHE A 30 -22.79 57.00 31.36
N THR A 31 -23.32 56.30 30.34
CA THR A 31 -23.87 54.97 30.50
C THR A 31 -22.87 53.96 30.02
N THR A 32 -22.46 53.02 30.89
CA THR A 32 -21.55 51.93 30.59
C THR A 32 -22.22 50.88 29.71
N ALA A 33 -21.44 49.97 29.14
CA ALA A 33 -21.96 48.94 28.24
C ALA A 33 -22.91 47.93 28.91
N ASP A 34 -22.83 47.77 30.25
CA ASP A 34 -23.73 46.97 31.07
C ASP A 34 -25.01 47.71 31.49
N GLY A 35 -25.21 48.93 31.01
CA GLY A 35 -26.41 49.75 31.26
C GLY A 35 -26.31 50.60 32.52
N THR A 36 -25.22 50.55 33.29
CA THR A 36 -25.03 51.41 34.48
C THR A 36 -24.80 52.85 34.07
N THR A 37 -25.59 53.76 34.61
CA THR A 37 -25.45 55.20 34.34
C THR A 37 -24.67 55.87 35.48
N ILE A 38 -23.53 56.46 35.17
CA ILE A 38 -22.66 57.19 36.06
C ILE A 38 -23.00 58.68 35.88
N LYS A 39 -23.47 59.31 36.95
CA LYS A 39 -23.81 60.78 36.98
C LYS A 39 -22.65 61.57 37.52
N GLY A 40 -22.63 62.84 37.29
CA GLY A 40 -21.61 63.79 37.81
C GLY A 40 -20.31 63.70 36.98
N VAL A 41 -20.39 63.22 35.75
CA VAL A 41 -19.24 63.15 34.85
C VAL A 41 -18.89 64.51 34.34
N VAL A 42 -17.69 64.99 34.56
CA VAL A 42 -17.18 66.28 34.07
C VAL A 42 -16.94 66.19 32.57
N ASP A 43 -16.22 65.14 32.13
CA ASP A 43 -16.01 64.91 30.73
C ASP A 43 -15.60 63.41 30.52
N TYR A 44 -15.64 62.94 29.28
CA TYR A 44 -15.17 61.60 28.88
C TYR A 44 -14.57 61.64 27.49
N VAL A 45 -13.62 60.73 27.26
CA VAL A 45 -12.95 60.55 25.97
C VAL A 45 -13.04 59.08 25.60
N ALA A 46 -13.46 58.83 24.37
CA ALA A 46 -13.42 57.52 23.79
C ALA A 46 -12.04 57.22 23.16
N PHE A 47 -11.51 56.04 23.37
CA PHE A 47 -10.30 55.58 22.69
C PHE A 47 -10.48 54.15 22.19
N ALA A 48 -9.79 53.84 21.10
CA ALA A 48 -9.84 52.48 20.52
C ALA A 48 -8.77 51.61 21.14
N ILE A 49 -9.20 50.42 21.63
CA ILE A 49 -8.29 49.33 21.98
C ILE A 49 -8.08 48.52 20.70
N LYS A 50 -6.88 48.59 20.15
CA LYS A 50 -6.48 47.84 18.97
C LYS A 50 -6.00 46.48 19.35
N ASN A 51 -6.40 45.46 18.57
CA ASN A 51 -5.83 44.13 18.71
C ASN A 51 -4.33 44.15 18.40
N VAL A 52 -3.58 43.35 19.12
CA VAL A 52 -2.15 43.19 18.87
C VAL A 52 -2.00 42.17 17.74
N ALA A 53 -1.35 42.58 16.67
CA ALA A 53 -1.07 41.68 15.53
C ALA A 53 0.18 40.82 15.78
N PHE A 54 0.11 39.55 15.45
CA PHE A 54 1.27 38.70 15.43
C PHE A 54 2.20 39.04 14.27
N VAL A 55 3.48 38.90 14.51
CA VAL A 55 4.54 38.87 13.50
C VAL A 55 5.31 37.55 13.58
N LYS A 56 6.02 37.17 12.52
CA LYS A 56 6.74 35.91 12.45
C LYS A 56 7.70 35.71 13.66
N GLN A 57 8.33 36.77 14.10
CA GLN A 57 9.27 36.77 15.23
C GLN A 57 8.63 36.49 16.59
N ASN A 58 7.31 36.48 16.68
CA ASN A 58 6.60 36.12 17.90
C ASN A 58 6.35 34.62 18.04
N VAL A 59 6.60 33.84 16.98
CA VAL A 59 6.31 32.41 16.92
C VAL A 59 7.61 31.63 16.88
N TYR A 60 7.83 30.80 17.88
CA TYR A 60 9.00 29.96 18.03
C TYR A 60 8.57 28.49 17.93
N VAL A 61 9.18 27.73 17.02
CA VAL A 61 8.97 26.30 16.85
C VAL A 61 10.31 25.61 16.67
N GLN A 62 10.48 24.46 17.28
CA GLN A 62 11.67 23.64 17.12
C GLN A 62 11.52 22.69 15.93
N ASN A 63 12.65 22.24 15.37
CA ASN A 63 12.64 21.15 14.41
C ASN A 63 12.06 19.89 15.06
N ALA A 64 11.45 19.04 14.26
CA ALA A 64 10.89 17.76 14.68
C ALA A 64 11.62 16.60 14.01
N THR A 65 11.63 15.45 14.65
CA THR A 65 12.15 14.21 14.05
C THR A 65 11.03 13.52 13.25
N TYR A 66 11.36 12.94 12.12
CA TYR A 66 10.45 12.14 11.33
C TYR A 66 9.79 11.02 12.13
N ALA A 67 8.46 10.93 12.09
CA ALA A 67 7.67 10.01 12.90
C ALA A 67 7.10 8.82 12.08
N GLY A 68 7.87 8.31 11.10
CA GLY A 68 7.49 7.13 10.35
C GLY A 68 6.25 7.28 9.46
N GLY A 69 6.01 8.48 8.93
CA GLY A 69 4.84 8.79 8.09
C GLY A 69 3.65 9.37 8.85
N LEU A 70 3.74 9.49 10.17
CA LEU A 70 2.73 10.18 10.97
C LEU A 70 3.00 11.69 11.01
N PRO A 71 1.96 12.53 11.09
CA PRO A 71 2.13 13.98 11.25
C PRO A 71 2.84 14.33 12.56
N VAL A 72 3.91 15.12 12.48
CA VAL A 72 4.61 15.66 13.66
C VAL A 72 4.05 17.01 14.05
N LYS A 73 3.93 17.27 15.34
CA LYS A 73 3.38 18.51 15.91
C LYS A 73 4.32 18.99 17.01
N PRO A 74 5.46 19.64 16.66
CA PRO A 74 6.37 20.19 17.65
C PRO A 74 5.67 21.28 18.48
N SER A 75 6.11 21.48 19.71
CA SER A 75 5.61 22.53 20.57
C SER A 75 5.87 23.92 19.96
N VAL A 76 4.87 24.77 20.05
CA VAL A 76 4.92 26.15 19.57
C VAL A 76 4.87 27.09 20.77
N LEU A 77 5.81 28.02 20.85
CA LEU A 77 5.82 29.09 21.81
C LEU A 77 5.49 30.41 21.11
N VAL A 78 4.47 31.11 21.58
CA VAL A 78 4.12 32.43 21.08
C VAL A 78 4.34 33.47 22.17
N GLN A 79 5.18 34.47 21.88
CA GLN A 79 5.50 35.55 22.81
C GLN A 79 5.34 36.93 22.17
N ILE A 80 4.68 37.84 22.89
CA ILE A 80 4.53 39.25 22.48
C ILE A 80 4.88 40.14 23.65
N ASN A 81 5.82 41.05 23.45
CA ASN A 81 6.27 42.01 24.47
C ASN A 81 6.65 41.33 25.80
N GLY A 82 7.32 40.18 25.74
CA GLY A 82 7.76 39.41 26.91
C GLY A 82 6.67 38.54 27.56
N ASN A 83 5.42 38.62 27.08
CA ASN A 83 4.33 37.77 27.58
C ASN A 83 4.21 36.51 26.74
N THR A 84 4.17 35.36 27.38
CA THR A 84 3.83 34.07 26.74
C THR A 84 2.32 33.97 26.63
N LEU A 85 1.86 33.68 25.42
CA LEU A 85 0.44 33.52 25.09
C LEU A 85 0.00 32.05 25.26
N VAL A 86 -1.30 31.80 25.44
CA VAL A 86 -1.89 30.51 25.72
C VAL A 86 -2.70 30.05 24.52
N GLU A 87 -2.36 28.85 23.99
CA GLU A 87 -3.14 28.21 22.93
C GLU A 87 -4.58 27.93 23.39
N GLY A 88 -5.53 28.12 22.48
CA GLY A 88 -6.97 27.96 22.74
C GLY A 88 -7.62 29.18 23.42
N LYS A 89 -6.83 30.10 23.99
CA LYS A 89 -7.30 31.35 24.62
C LYS A 89 -6.88 32.55 23.82
N ASP A 90 -5.61 32.67 23.50
CA ASP A 90 -5.00 33.82 22.85
C ASP A 90 -4.70 33.55 21.38
N TYR A 91 -4.53 32.27 20.99
CA TYR A 91 -4.30 31.88 19.61
C TYR A 91 -4.68 30.39 19.38
N GLU A 92 -4.81 30.04 18.08
CA GLU A 92 -4.93 28.67 17.57
C GLU A 92 -3.78 28.37 16.62
N ILE A 93 -3.41 27.07 16.50
CA ILE A 93 -2.35 26.62 15.59
C ILE A 93 -2.87 25.58 14.59
N LYS A 94 -2.28 25.61 13.39
CA LYS A 94 -2.45 24.56 12.37
C LYS A 94 -1.09 24.22 11.78
N TYR A 95 -0.88 22.92 11.52
CA TYR A 95 0.34 22.40 10.89
C TYR A 95 0.07 22.03 9.45
N PHE A 96 1.06 22.24 8.58
CA PHE A 96 1.01 21.90 7.17
C PHE A 96 2.34 21.29 6.74
N ASN A 97 2.26 20.32 5.80
CA ASN A 97 3.42 19.57 5.30
C ASN A 97 4.23 18.93 6.42
N ASN A 98 3.58 18.53 7.50
CA ASN A 98 4.22 18.10 8.74
C ASN A 98 4.36 16.57 8.84
N ILE A 99 4.54 15.87 7.69
CA ILE A 99 4.76 14.43 7.63
C ILE A 99 6.20 14.13 7.24
N THR A 100 6.70 14.75 6.18
CA THR A 100 8.05 14.52 5.64
C THR A 100 8.63 15.80 5.08
N GLY A 101 9.95 15.84 4.97
CA GLY A 101 10.67 16.85 4.20
C GLY A 101 11.30 17.97 5.03
N PRO A 102 12.15 18.75 4.38
CA PRO A 102 12.97 19.75 5.06
C PRO A 102 12.18 20.99 5.48
N LYS A 103 10.92 21.11 5.06
CA LYS A 103 10.14 22.33 5.25
C LYS A 103 8.67 22.03 5.55
N ALA A 104 8.35 22.05 6.83
CA ALA A 104 7.00 22.03 7.36
C ALA A 104 6.63 23.43 7.90
N TYR A 105 5.36 23.67 8.14
CA TYR A 105 4.88 24.97 8.57
C TYR A 105 3.91 24.85 9.73
N VAL A 106 4.02 25.80 10.67
CA VAL A 106 3.00 26.08 11.67
C VAL A 106 2.41 27.45 11.42
N TYR A 107 1.09 27.52 11.41
CA TYR A 107 0.33 28.77 11.28
C TYR A 107 -0.33 29.07 12.61
N VAL A 108 -0.22 30.32 13.03
CA VAL A 108 -0.80 30.81 14.27
C VAL A 108 -1.87 31.84 13.93
N THR A 109 -3.08 31.65 14.46
CA THR A 109 -4.21 32.57 14.32
C THR A 109 -4.53 33.13 15.68
N GLY A 110 -4.45 34.45 15.81
CA GLY A 110 -4.80 35.12 17.06
C GLY A 110 -6.28 35.10 17.35
N ILE A 111 -6.64 35.02 18.63
CA ILE A 111 -8.00 35.03 19.16
C ILE A 111 -8.16 36.22 20.12
N GLY A 112 -9.37 36.73 20.24
CA GLY A 112 -9.69 37.79 21.22
C GLY A 112 -8.89 39.06 21.00
N ASN A 113 -8.09 39.45 21.99
CA ASN A 113 -7.26 40.66 21.94
C ASN A 113 -6.11 40.60 20.93
N TYR A 114 -5.85 39.43 20.40
CA TYR A 114 -4.82 39.16 19.40
C TYR A 114 -5.44 38.86 18.03
N ALA A 115 -6.76 38.95 17.90
CA ALA A 115 -7.45 38.71 16.64
C ALA A 115 -7.01 39.74 15.60
N GLY A 116 -6.44 39.28 14.54
CA GLY A 116 -5.99 40.07 13.42
C GLY A 116 -5.55 39.17 12.29
N SER A 117 -5.91 39.48 11.06
CA SER A 117 -5.61 38.66 9.91
C SER A 117 -4.64 39.33 8.98
N THR A 118 -3.54 38.71 8.71
CA THR A 118 -2.77 38.93 7.48
C THR A 118 -2.99 37.74 6.57
N LYS A 119 -3.42 38.00 5.32
CA LYS A 119 -3.46 36.95 4.30
C LYS A 119 -2.05 36.45 4.03
N PHE A 120 -1.89 35.15 3.98
CA PHE A 120 -0.68 34.51 3.44
C PHE A 120 -0.83 34.45 1.93
N GLU A 121 0.17 34.89 1.15
CA GLU A 121 0.14 34.81 -0.31
C GLU A 121 -0.10 33.35 -0.76
N GLY A 122 -1.17 33.15 -1.53
CA GLY A 122 -1.50 31.86 -2.16
C GLY A 122 -2.48 30.95 -1.40
N SER A 123 -3.07 31.38 -0.27
CA SER A 123 -4.13 30.61 0.41
C SER A 123 -5.39 31.43 0.62
N ASP A 124 -6.56 30.79 0.42
CA ASP A 124 -7.87 31.39 0.77
C ASP A 124 -8.12 31.44 2.29
N VAL A 125 -7.16 30.97 3.08
CA VAL A 125 -7.26 30.91 4.54
C VAL A 125 -6.44 32.03 5.16
N THR A 126 -7.06 32.78 6.02
CA THR A 126 -6.44 33.90 6.74
C THR A 126 -5.67 33.37 7.95
N TYR A 127 -4.36 33.22 7.83
CA TYR A 127 -3.47 32.86 8.94
C TYR A 127 -2.51 33.99 9.26
N THR A 128 -2.25 34.21 10.55
CA THR A 128 -1.23 35.14 10.98
C THR A 128 0.12 34.48 10.87
N LYS A 129 0.86 34.75 9.83
CA LYS A 129 2.25 34.30 9.50
C LYS A 129 2.69 32.90 9.91
N ALA A 130 3.07 32.12 8.91
CA ALA A 130 3.67 30.81 9.09
C ALA A 130 5.11 30.89 9.61
N GLN A 131 5.44 30.06 10.59
CA GLN A 131 6.80 29.73 10.95
C GLN A 131 7.15 28.39 10.33
N ASP A 132 8.26 28.32 9.63
CA ASP A 132 8.78 27.08 9.09
C ASP A 132 9.63 26.32 10.14
N PHE A 133 9.60 25.00 10.08
CA PHE A 133 10.46 24.12 10.84
C PHE A 133 10.88 22.92 9.95
N ALA A 134 12.01 22.32 10.26
CA ALA A 134 12.45 21.14 9.55
C ALA A 134 11.95 19.86 10.23
N ILE A 135 11.63 18.85 9.40
CA ILE A 135 11.46 17.48 9.86
C ILE A 135 12.77 16.76 9.58
N GLU A 136 13.52 16.48 10.62
CA GLU A 136 14.82 15.86 10.51
C GLU A 136 14.69 14.38 10.24
N GLY A 137 15.48 13.88 9.28
CA GLY A 137 15.50 12.47 8.93
C GLY A 137 16.06 11.60 10.05
N VAL A 138 15.51 10.40 10.19
CA VAL A 138 15.98 9.39 11.13
C VAL A 138 17.19 8.67 10.53
N THR A 139 18.29 8.66 11.25
CA THR A 139 19.53 8.04 10.79
C THR A 139 19.49 6.52 10.93
N VAL A 140 19.78 5.82 9.84
CA VAL A 140 19.94 4.37 9.73
C VAL A 140 21.44 4.08 9.64
N GLY A 141 22.00 3.48 10.67
CA GLY A 141 23.41 3.04 10.70
C GLY A 141 23.54 1.58 10.28
N ARG A 142 24.76 1.13 10.08
CA ARG A 142 25.10 -0.27 9.74
C ARG A 142 24.44 -1.28 10.68
N LYS A 143 24.44 -1.00 11.99
CA LYS A 143 23.85 -1.85 13.03
C LYS A 143 22.34 -2.03 12.93
N ASN A 144 21.68 -1.15 12.20
CA ASN A 144 20.22 -1.18 12.00
C ASN A 144 19.82 -2.13 10.89
N ILE A 145 20.77 -2.54 10.01
CA ILE A 145 20.48 -3.31 8.81
C ILE A 145 21.06 -4.71 8.93
N THR A 146 20.20 -5.71 8.82
CA THR A 146 20.56 -7.13 8.69
C THR A 146 20.26 -7.56 7.29
N VAL A 147 21.23 -8.14 6.59
CA VAL A 147 21.08 -8.75 5.27
C VAL A 147 21.32 -10.24 5.42
N SER A 148 20.40 -11.05 4.93
CA SER A 148 20.54 -12.51 4.86
C SER A 148 20.23 -13.01 3.45
N ASP A 149 20.69 -14.22 3.17
CA ASP A 149 20.39 -14.87 1.90
C ASP A 149 18.90 -15.16 1.77
N THR A 150 18.39 -15.13 0.54
CA THR A 150 16.99 -15.39 0.23
C THR A 150 16.83 -16.79 -0.35
N GLU A 151 15.82 -17.53 0.06
CA GLU A 151 15.53 -18.83 -0.51
C GLU A 151 14.98 -18.72 -1.94
N TYR A 152 15.30 -19.69 -2.78
CA TYR A 152 14.76 -19.83 -4.14
C TYR A 152 13.23 -19.88 -4.14
N ALA A 153 12.60 -19.11 -5.00
CA ALA A 153 11.15 -18.93 -5.06
C ALA A 153 10.49 -19.59 -6.29
N GLY A 154 11.05 -20.72 -6.76
CA GLY A 154 10.43 -21.48 -7.86
C GLY A 154 10.53 -20.81 -9.23
N GLY A 155 11.57 -20.04 -9.49
CA GLY A 155 11.75 -19.33 -10.77
C GLY A 155 11.11 -17.93 -10.79
N VAL A 156 10.61 -17.47 -9.66
CA VAL A 156 10.12 -16.09 -9.49
C VAL A 156 11.26 -15.22 -9.01
N ALA A 157 11.36 -13.99 -9.55
CA ALA A 157 12.36 -13.03 -9.12
C ALA A 157 12.14 -12.63 -7.64
N VAL A 158 13.22 -12.60 -6.87
CA VAL A 158 13.21 -12.26 -5.44
C VAL A 158 14.07 -11.05 -5.13
N THR A 159 13.79 -10.39 -4.02
CA THR A 159 14.62 -9.32 -3.45
C THR A 159 15.50 -9.86 -2.32
N PRO A 160 16.59 -9.15 -1.95
CA PRO A 160 17.38 -9.50 -0.77
C PRO A 160 16.52 -9.57 0.48
N ASN A 161 16.75 -10.54 1.35
CA ASN A 161 16.11 -10.60 2.65
C ASN A 161 16.80 -9.59 3.60
N VAL A 162 16.19 -8.41 3.74
CA VAL A 162 16.71 -7.30 4.53
C VAL A 162 15.74 -6.93 5.63
N ILE A 163 16.26 -6.85 6.84
CA ILE A 163 15.53 -6.32 8.00
C ILE A 163 16.22 -5.03 8.45
N ILE A 164 15.49 -3.93 8.46
CA ILE A 164 15.97 -2.64 8.95
C ILE A 164 15.17 -2.26 10.19
N LYS A 165 15.85 -2.13 11.34
CA LYS A 165 15.23 -1.73 12.60
C LYS A 165 15.82 -0.41 13.11
N VAL A 166 14.94 0.55 13.40
CA VAL A 166 15.30 1.85 13.96
C VAL A 166 14.45 2.09 15.20
N GLY A 167 15.07 2.02 16.37
CA GLY A 167 14.32 1.89 17.62
C GLY A 167 13.42 0.66 17.59
N ASP A 168 12.17 0.83 17.94
CA ASP A 168 11.16 -0.24 17.93
C ASP A 168 10.51 -0.45 16.56
N LYS A 169 10.78 0.41 15.57
CA LYS A 169 10.18 0.32 14.23
C LYS A 169 11.02 -0.57 13.32
N THR A 170 10.35 -1.53 12.66
CA THR A 170 10.88 -2.24 11.49
C THR A 170 10.41 -1.51 10.22
N LEU A 171 11.35 -1.16 9.35
CA LEU A 171 11.06 -0.48 8.10
C LEU A 171 10.47 -1.46 7.08
N VAL A 172 9.59 -0.93 6.20
CA VAL A 172 8.82 -1.70 5.22
C VAL A 172 9.32 -1.41 3.81
N GLU A 173 9.65 -2.47 3.05
CA GLU A 173 9.99 -2.37 1.62
C GLU A 173 8.82 -1.75 0.82
N GLY A 174 9.16 -0.95 -0.18
CA GLY A 174 8.20 -0.18 -0.98
C GLY A 174 7.76 1.12 -0.31
N THR A 175 7.68 1.17 1.01
CA THR A 175 7.28 2.36 1.78
C THR A 175 8.50 3.13 2.31
N ASP A 176 9.29 2.51 3.16
CA ASP A 176 10.41 3.16 3.86
C ASP A 176 11.74 3.00 3.12
N TYR A 177 11.85 1.98 2.28
CA TYR A 177 13.00 1.73 1.40
C TYR A 177 12.59 0.95 0.15
N GLU A 178 13.49 0.89 -0.83
CA GLU A 178 13.33 0.12 -2.06
C GLU A 178 14.67 -0.45 -2.51
N PHE A 179 14.61 -1.50 -3.34
CA PHE A 179 15.80 -2.01 -4.02
C PHE A 179 15.82 -1.58 -5.48
N THR A 180 17.02 -1.25 -5.97
CA THR A 180 17.30 -0.97 -7.38
C THR A 180 18.49 -1.80 -7.85
N GLY A 181 18.70 -1.88 -9.16
CA GLY A 181 19.82 -2.62 -9.73
C GLY A 181 19.74 -4.14 -9.58
N LEU A 182 18.56 -4.69 -9.28
CA LEU A 182 18.33 -6.13 -9.22
C LEU A 182 18.50 -6.76 -10.60
N SER A 183 19.29 -7.82 -10.67
CA SER A 183 19.48 -8.61 -11.88
C SER A 183 19.89 -10.04 -11.51
N ASN A 184 19.56 -11.01 -12.38
CA ASN A 184 19.84 -12.43 -12.16
C ASN A 184 19.31 -12.97 -10.83
N ASN A 185 18.22 -12.38 -10.33
CA ASN A 185 17.62 -12.65 -9.02
C ASN A 185 16.47 -13.67 -9.08
N VAL A 186 16.62 -14.67 -9.94
CA VAL A 186 15.63 -15.74 -10.15
C VAL A 186 16.19 -17.09 -9.70
N ASP A 187 17.42 -17.42 -10.12
CA ASP A 187 18.02 -18.73 -9.90
C ASP A 187 18.94 -18.76 -8.68
N VAL A 188 19.14 -19.96 -8.12
CA VAL A 188 20.10 -20.19 -7.04
C VAL A 188 21.49 -19.70 -7.43
N THR A 189 22.07 -18.88 -6.58
CA THR A 189 23.37 -18.24 -6.84
C THR A 189 24.49 -19.28 -6.73
N ALA A 190 25.36 -19.37 -7.75
CA ALA A 190 26.52 -20.23 -7.70
C ALA A 190 27.41 -19.92 -6.49
N SER A 191 28.04 -20.94 -5.90
CA SER A 191 28.79 -20.85 -4.63
C SER A 191 29.87 -19.76 -4.63
N ASN A 192 30.51 -19.53 -5.79
CA ASN A 192 31.58 -18.54 -5.97
C ASN A 192 31.10 -17.16 -6.43
N LYS A 193 29.77 -16.92 -6.44
CA LYS A 193 29.16 -15.66 -6.87
C LYS A 193 28.32 -15.05 -5.76
N VAL A 194 28.05 -13.76 -5.91
CA VAL A 194 27.09 -13.01 -5.13
C VAL A 194 26.24 -12.17 -6.06
N LEU A 195 25.01 -11.90 -5.70
CA LEU A 195 24.17 -10.93 -6.34
C LEU A 195 24.40 -9.55 -5.74
N LYS A 196 24.05 -8.51 -6.48
CA LYS A 196 24.12 -7.12 -6.01
C LYS A 196 22.75 -6.47 -6.10
N ALA A 197 22.48 -5.59 -5.17
CA ALA A 197 21.35 -4.69 -5.17
C ALA A 197 21.76 -3.37 -4.52
N THR A 198 21.13 -2.29 -4.90
CA THR A 198 21.26 -1.00 -4.22
C THR A 198 20.03 -0.79 -3.36
N LEU A 199 20.21 -0.74 -2.04
CA LEU A 199 19.20 -0.34 -1.06
C LEU A 199 19.10 1.18 -1.06
N LYS A 200 17.92 1.72 -1.28
CA LYS A 200 17.63 3.15 -1.25
C LYS A 200 16.62 3.44 -0.16
N LEU A 201 17.00 4.25 0.82
CA LEU A 201 16.11 4.72 1.88
C LEU A 201 15.18 5.81 1.34
N LYS A 202 13.96 5.86 1.88
CA LYS A 202 12.88 6.76 1.48
C LYS A 202 12.26 7.47 2.70
N ASN A 203 11.40 8.41 2.44
CA ASN A 203 10.46 8.98 3.40
C ASN A 203 11.08 9.41 4.75
N GLY A 204 12.14 10.20 4.73
CA GLY A 204 12.73 10.75 5.94
C GLY A 204 13.70 9.82 6.68
N TYR A 205 14.06 8.67 6.10
CA TYR A 205 15.19 7.87 6.56
C TYR A 205 16.45 8.22 5.78
N LYS A 206 17.58 8.30 6.44
CA LYS A 206 18.89 8.62 5.85
C LYS A 206 19.98 7.71 6.39
N LEU A 207 20.98 7.40 5.57
CA LEU A 207 22.14 6.64 6.01
C LEU A 207 23.01 7.45 6.96
N SER A 208 23.64 6.77 7.91
CA SER A 208 24.72 7.37 8.69
C SER A 208 25.92 7.69 7.80
N ASN A 209 26.60 8.79 8.10
CA ASN A 209 27.80 9.24 7.39
C ASN A 209 29.09 8.77 8.07
N GLY A 210 29.02 7.65 8.82
CA GLY A 210 30.17 7.10 9.57
C GLY A 210 31.25 6.57 8.63
N THR A 211 32.46 7.13 8.72
CA THR A 211 33.62 6.67 7.95
C THR A 211 33.99 5.24 8.39
N GLY A 212 34.02 4.30 7.43
CA GLY A 212 34.39 2.89 7.70
C GLY A 212 33.29 2.04 8.35
N GLU A 213 32.10 2.57 8.56
CA GLU A 213 30.96 1.83 9.12
C GLU A 213 30.46 0.75 8.16
N TRP A 214 30.42 1.06 6.87
CA TRP A 214 29.85 0.21 5.82
C TRP A 214 30.86 -0.81 5.27
N THR A 215 30.88 -2.00 5.85
CA THR A 215 31.80 -3.09 5.51
C THR A 215 31.06 -4.42 5.34
N GLY A 216 31.76 -5.45 4.87
CA GLY A 216 31.23 -6.80 4.67
C GLY A 216 30.33 -6.87 3.44
N VAL A 217 29.04 -7.09 3.65
CA VAL A 217 28.05 -7.16 2.55
C VAL A 217 27.66 -5.78 2.00
N PHE A 218 28.14 -4.69 2.62
CA PHE A 218 27.82 -3.31 2.24
C PHE A 218 28.99 -2.63 1.55
N SER A 219 28.69 -1.81 0.54
CA SER A 219 29.67 -0.99 -0.18
C SER A 219 28.99 0.25 -0.80
N ASN A 220 29.81 1.21 -1.23
CA ASN A 220 29.39 2.39 -1.97
C ASN A 220 28.25 3.19 -1.29
N PRO A 221 28.37 3.57 -0.02
CA PRO A 221 27.35 4.39 0.63
C PRO A 221 27.29 5.78 -0.04
N VAL A 222 26.07 6.22 -0.35
CA VAL A 222 25.80 7.59 -0.82
C VAL A 222 24.93 8.28 0.24
N VAL A 223 25.44 9.38 0.77
CA VAL A 223 24.72 10.26 1.70
C VAL A 223 24.70 11.66 1.09
N ASN A 224 23.56 12.06 0.58
CA ASN A 224 23.41 13.36 -0.08
C ASN A 224 22.14 14.06 0.45
N ASP A 225 22.33 14.92 1.44
CA ASP A 225 21.27 15.71 2.06
C ASP A 225 20.67 16.76 1.11
N THR A 226 21.43 17.22 0.10
CA THR A 226 20.93 18.20 -0.86
C THR A 226 19.89 17.61 -1.80
N THR A 227 20.12 16.38 -2.26
CA THR A 227 19.21 15.67 -3.16
C THR A 227 18.30 14.68 -2.44
N ASN A 228 18.40 14.57 -1.10
CA ASN A 228 17.75 13.55 -0.29
C ASN A 228 17.97 12.13 -0.83
N THR A 229 19.21 11.84 -1.24
CA THR A 229 19.58 10.54 -1.79
C THR A 229 20.44 9.78 -0.79
N TYR A 230 19.92 8.64 -0.34
CA TYR A 230 20.54 7.78 0.67
C TYR A 230 20.52 6.35 0.16
N THR A 231 21.65 5.89 -0.39
CA THR A 231 21.76 4.56 -0.98
C THR A 231 22.99 3.82 -0.49
N ILE A 232 22.90 2.50 -0.46
CA ILE A 232 24.00 1.59 -0.14
C ILE A 232 23.91 0.34 -1.00
N ASP A 233 25.02 -0.06 -1.60
CA ASP A 233 25.06 -1.33 -2.30
C ASP A 233 25.20 -2.47 -1.31
N ILE A 234 24.44 -3.54 -1.54
CA ILE A 234 24.45 -4.77 -0.75
C ILE A 234 24.76 -5.97 -1.63
N THR A 235 25.43 -6.97 -1.05
CA THR A 235 25.65 -8.27 -1.66
C THR A 235 24.89 -9.34 -0.90
N TRP A 236 24.31 -10.30 -1.63
CA TRP A 236 23.47 -11.37 -1.12
C TRP A 236 23.47 -12.57 -2.05
N LYS A 237 22.78 -13.67 -1.66
CA LYS A 237 22.64 -14.86 -2.50
C LYS A 237 21.21 -15.36 -2.50
N ILE A 238 20.85 -16.08 -3.54
CA ILE A 238 19.69 -16.98 -3.53
C ILE A 238 20.22 -18.37 -3.18
N VAL A 239 19.74 -18.91 -2.08
CA VAL A 239 20.08 -20.24 -1.63
C VAL A 239 19.00 -21.25 -2.02
N LYS A 240 19.33 -22.54 -2.03
CA LYS A 240 18.35 -23.59 -2.29
C LYS A 240 17.20 -23.51 -1.30
N LYS A 241 15.99 -23.77 -1.80
CA LYS A 241 14.79 -23.89 -0.97
C LYS A 241 14.79 -25.22 -0.24
N ASP A 242 14.60 -25.22 1.07
CA ASP A 242 14.38 -26.44 1.82
C ASP A 242 12.97 -26.98 1.55
N ILE A 243 12.87 -28.26 1.15
CA ILE A 243 11.57 -28.93 0.95
C ILE A 243 10.73 -28.93 2.23
N ALA A 244 11.36 -28.92 3.41
CA ALA A 244 10.64 -28.78 4.69
C ALA A 244 9.82 -27.49 4.79
N ASN A 245 10.21 -26.45 4.03
CA ASN A 245 9.54 -25.14 3.94
C ASN A 245 8.62 -25.02 2.71
N THR A 246 8.25 -26.15 2.08
CA THR A 246 7.32 -26.23 0.96
C THR A 246 5.99 -26.86 1.42
N THR A 247 4.95 -26.74 0.61
CA THR A 247 3.74 -27.51 0.83
C THR A 247 3.81 -28.80 0.05
N VAL A 248 3.68 -29.93 0.73
CA VAL A 248 3.68 -31.26 0.12
C VAL A 248 2.33 -31.93 0.36
N GLU A 249 1.73 -32.43 -0.71
CA GLU A 249 0.48 -33.19 -0.68
C GLU A 249 0.71 -34.53 -1.39
N ILE A 250 0.34 -35.64 -0.74
CA ILE A 250 0.48 -36.99 -1.28
C ILE A 250 -0.84 -37.74 -1.12
N SER A 251 -1.29 -38.34 -2.21
CA SER A 251 -2.40 -39.30 -2.22
C SER A 251 -1.96 -40.64 -2.73
N GLU A 252 -2.60 -41.69 -2.24
CA GLU A 252 -2.41 -43.06 -2.69
C GLU A 252 -3.71 -43.60 -3.24
N THR A 253 -3.64 -44.20 -4.43
CA THR A 253 -4.77 -44.90 -5.03
C THR A 253 -4.25 -46.25 -5.58
N ASN A 254 -4.89 -47.33 -5.14
CA ASN A 254 -4.50 -48.70 -5.57
C ASN A 254 -2.99 -48.99 -5.43
N GLY A 255 -2.36 -48.50 -4.34
CA GLY A 255 -0.94 -48.71 -4.09
C GLY A 255 -0.01 -47.75 -4.83
N LYS A 256 -0.53 -46.80 -5.61
CA LYS A 256 0.25 -45.81 -6.37
C LYS A 256 0.20 -44.43 -5.70
N LEU A 257 1.36 -43.87 -5.35
CA LEU A 257 1.49 -42.53 -4.80
C LEU A 257 1.44 -41.48 -5.90
N THR A 258 0.66 -40.44 -5.65
CA THR A 258 0.63 -39.21 -6.42
C THR A 258 1.06 -38.04 -5.52
N THR A 259 2.06 -37.29 -5.93
CA THR A 259 2.69 -36.25 -5.12
C THR A 259 2.68 -34.91 -5.84
N THR A 260 2.32 -33.85 -5.11
CA THR A 260 2.51 -32.47 -5.53
C THR A 260 3.31 -31.75 -4.45
N VAL A 261 4.35 -31.04 -4.88
CA VAL A 261 5.16 -30.17 -4.02
C VAL A 261 5.01 -28.74 -4.52
N LEU A 262 4.70 -27.79 -3.62
CA LEU A 262 4.50 -26.39 -3.94
C LEU A 262 5.52 -25.51 -3.19
N ASN A 263 6.29 -24.74 -3.92
CA ASN A 263 7.09 -23.66 -3.38
C ASN A 263 6.30 -22.34 -3.54
N GLY A 264 5.61 -21.94 -2.47
CA GLY A 264 4.59 -20.88 -2.56
C GLY A 264 3.46 -21.32 -3.50
N SER A 265 3.30 -20.60 -4.61
CA SER A 265 2.31 -20.92 -5.66
C SER A 265 2.89 -21.68 -6.85
N VAL A 266 4.17 -22.04 -6.82
CA VAL A 266 4.85 -22.68 -7.94
C VAL A 266 4.99 -24.18 -7.68
N ILE A 267 4.60 -25.02 -8.68
CA ILE A 267 4.79 -26.46 -8.60
C ILE A 267 6.28 -26.76 -8.76
N VAL A 268 6.81 -27.54 -7.83
CA VAL A 268 8.17 -28.10 -7.92
C VAL A 268 8.14 -29.28 -8.91
N PRO A 269 8.96 -29.26 -9.97
CA PRO A 269 9.02 -30.39 -10.92
C PRO A 269 9.39 -31.69 -10.20
N ALA A 270 8.74 -32.80 -10.59
CA ALA A 270 9.06 -34.12 -10.04
C ALA A 270 10.50 -34.58 -10.32
N THR A 271 11.21 -33.90 -11.22
CA THR A 271 12.64 -34.11 -11.48
C THR A 271 13.53 -33.59 -10.36
N GLU A 272 13.01 -32.77 -9.45
CA GLU A 272 13.77 -32.12 -8.37
C GLU A 272 13.75 -32.91 -7.06
N TYR A 273 12.86 -33.90 -6.91
CA TYR A 273 12.72 -34.67 -5.67
C TYR A 273 12.43 -36.15 -5.91
N ASP A 274 12.67 -36.96 -4.88
CA ASP A 274 12.26 -38.35 -4.77
C ASP A 274 11.19 -38.50 -3.68
N VAL A 275 10.30 -39.47 -3.87
CA VAL A 275 9.24 -39.82 -2.92
C VAL A 275 9.42 -41.24 -2.46
N LYS A 276 9.49 -41.47 -1.15
CA LYS A 276 9.57 -42.78 -0.52
C LYS A 276 8.35 -43.00 0.34
N ASP A 277 7.59 -44.06 0.05
CA ASP A 277 6.58 -44.58 0.97
C ASP A 277 7.25 -45.17 2.20
N ASN A 278 6.79 -44.78 3.39
CA ASN A 278 7.31 -45.31 4.66
C ASN A 278 6.54 -46.54 5.15
N GLY A 279 5.42 -46.90 4.51
CA GLY A 279 4.59 -48.06 4.87
C GLY A 279 3.73 -47.85 6.14
N ASP A 280 3.82 -46.69 6.78
CA ASP A 280 3.11 -46.32 8.02
C ASP A 280 1.96 -45.29 7.77
N GLY A 281 1.51 -45.18 6.54
CA GLY A 281 0.53 -44.14 6.13
C GLY A 281 1.15 -42.78 5.92
N THR A 282 2.47 -42.69 5.85
CA THR A 282 3.24 -41.50 5.53
C THR A 282 4.18 -41.75 4.38
N ALA A 283 4.61 -40.69 3.72
CA ALA A 283 5.71 -40.74 2.76
C ALA A 283 6.71 -39.63 3.03
N THR A 284 7.96 -39.85 2.61
CA THR A 284 9.03 -38.84 2.71
C THR A 284 9.37 -38.33 1.33
N VAL A 285 9.30 -37.01 1.15
CA VAL A 285 9.76 -36.31 -0.05
C VAL A 285 11.13 -35.73 0.25
N THR A 286 12.11 -36.06 -0.59
CA THR A 286 13.51 -35.63 -0.41
C THR A 286 13.99 -34.96 -1.69
N ALA A 287 14.59 -33.78 -1.59
CA ALA A 287 15.25 -33.14 -2.72
C ALA A 287 16.35 -34.04 -3.26
N LYS A 288 16.44 -34.19 -4.59
CA LYS A 288 17.50 -34.96 -5.22
C LYS A 288 18.88 -34.36 -4.93
N ALA A 289 19.90 -35.19 -4.81
CA ALA A 289 21.26 -34.75 -4.49
C ALA A 289 21.82 -33.75 -5.55
N ASP A 290 21.43 -33.92 -6.80
CA ASP A 290 21.81 -33.07 -7.95
C ASP A 290 20.85 -31.91 -8.19
N SER A 291 19.76 -31.79 -7.42
CA SER A 291 18.87 -30.63 -7.51
C SER A 291 19.66 -29.33 -7.35
N LYS A 292 19.48 -28.41 -8.28
CA LYS A 292 20.12 -27.08 -8.23
C LYS A 292 19.35 -26.08 -7.38
N SER A 293 18.06 -26.34 -7.17
CA SER A 293 17.11 -25.37 -6.61
C SER A 293 16.58 -25.77 -5.23
N TYR A 294 16.62 -27.05 -4.88
CA TYR A 294 16.01 -27.56 -3.66
C TYR A 294 17.00 -28.37 -2.81
N THR A 295 16.70 -28.50 -1.52
CA THR A 295 17.46 -29.28 -0.53
C THR A 295 16.51 -29.82 0.54
N GLY A 296 17.00 -30.67 1.44
CA GLY A 296 16.25 -31.17 2.59
C GLY A 296 15.19 -32.20 2.26
N SER A 297 14.35 -32.50 3.23
CA SER A 297 13.26 -33.48 3.10
C SER A 297 12.09 -33.13 4.04
N GLN A 298 10.91 -33.66 3.69
CA GLN A 298 9.71 -33.55 4.51
C GLN A 298 8.96 -34.89 4.57
N LYS A 299 8.53 -35.28 5.77
CA LYS A 299 7.63 -36.42 6.00
C LYS A 299 6.20 -35.91 6.09
N VAL A 300 5.29 -36.49 5.29
CA VAL A 300 3.88 -36.09 5.22
C VAL A 300 2.95 -37.30 5.25
N SER A 301 1.71 -37.10 5.71
CA SER A 301 0.68 -38.14 5.68
C SER A 301 0.19 -38.39 4.26
N VAL A 302 -0.09 -39.64 3.93
CA VAL A 302 -0.65 -40.07 2.65
C VAL A 302 -2.17 -40.18 2.77
N LYS A 303 -2.90 -39.50 1.89
CA LYS A 303 -4.36 -39.61 1.77
C LYS A 303 -4.68 -40.88 0.94
N LYS A 304 -5.40 -41.86 1.49
CA LYS A 304 -5.77 -43.09 0.77
C LYS A 304 -7.15 -43.02 0.15
N SER A 305 -7.27 -43.44 -1.12
CA SER A 305 -8.51 -43.66 -1.84
C SER A 305 -8.57 -45.07 -2.45
N GLU A 306 -9.65 -45.80 -2.21
CA GLU A 306 -9.72 -47.21 -2.58
C GLU A 306 -10.44 -47.45 -3.95
N ASN A 307 -11.20 -46.53 -4.46
CA ASN A 307 -12.13 -46.80 -5.57
C ASN A 307 -11.92 -45.97 -6.85
N VAL A 308 -11.46 -44.72 -6.75
CA VAL A 308 -11.21 -43.85 -7.91
C VAL A 308 -9.95 -43.05 -7.64
N GLY A 309 -9.00 -43.05 -8.59
CA GLY A 309 -7.74 -42.33 -8.46
C GLY A 309 -7.94 -40.81 -8.36
N ALA A 310 -7.09 -40.16 -7.54
CA ALA A 310 -7.02 -38.70 -7.57
C ALA A 310 -6.40 -38.24 -8.89
N PRO A 311 -7.06 -37.33 -9.64
CA PRO A 311 -6.50 -36.82 -10.88
C PRO A 311 -5.25 -35.98 -10.60
N VAL A 312 -4.32 -35.96 -11.56
CA VAL A 312 -3.14 -35.10 -11.51
C VAL A 312 -3.29 -33.97 -12.52
N ILE A 313 -3.36 -32.75 -12.06
CA ILE A 313 -3.32 -31.58 -12.95
C ILE A 313 -1.88 -31.37 -13.38
N SER A 314 -1.61 -31.49 -14.68
CA SER A 314 -0.28 -31.29 -15.26
C SER A 314 -0.02 -29.86 -15.67
N ASN A 315 -1.08 -29.12 -16.01
CA ASN A 315 -0.96 -27.74 -16.46
C ASN A 315 -2.29 -26.99 -16.36
N VAL A 316 -2.22 -25.66 -16.20
CA VAL A 316 -3.31 -24.74 -16.48
C VAL A 316 -2.83 -23.73 -17.51
N LYS A 317 -3.33 -23.87 -18.75
CA LYS A 317 -3.02 -22.95 -19.83
C LYS A 317 -3.95 -21.74 -19.77
N VAL A 318 -3.36 -20.56 -19.55
CA VAL A 318 -4.12 -19.28 -19.55
C VAL A 318 -3.92 -18.56 -20.87
N VAL A 319 -5.02 -18.17 -21.51
CA VAL A 319 -5.02 -17.35 -22.72
C VAL A 319 -6.14 -16.32 -22.59
N GLY A 320 -5.76 -15.08 -22.41
CA GLY A 320 -6.71 -14.03 -22.06
C GLY A 320 -7.39 -14.32 -20.72
N ASN A 321 -8.69 -14.24 -20.69
CA ASN A 321 -9.54 -14.59 -19.56
C ASN A 321 -10.05 -16.05 -19.59
N LYS A 322 -9.35 -16.93 -20.29
CA LYS A 322 -9.68 -18.36 -20.37
C LYS A 322 -8.59 -19.17 -19.70
N ALA A 323 -8.97 -20.02 -18.75
CA ALA A 323 -8.08 -20.95 -18.08
C ALA A 323 -8.47 -22.40 -18.46
N THR A 324 -7.58 -23.10 -19.14
CA THR A 324 -7.78 -24.51 -19.49
C THR A 324 -6.99 -25.37 -18.52
N VAL A 325 -7.69 -26.12 -17.68
CA VAL A 325 -7.11 -27.10 -16.75
C VAL A 325 -6.90 -28.40 -17.52
N ILE A 326 -5.70 -28.97 -17.41
CA ILE A 326 -5.26 -30.16 -18.16
C ILE A 326 -4.70 -31.17 -17.16
N LEU A 327 -5.21 -32.41 -17.23
CA LEU A 327 -4.70 -33.53 -16.44
C LEU A 327 -3.49 -34.18 -17.13
N SER A 328 -2.65 -34.84 -16.37
CA SER A 328 -1.52 -35.61 -16.90
C SER A 328 -1.93 -36.88 -17.65
N GLY A 329 -3.17 -37.31 -17.47
CA GLY A 329 -3.76 -38.52 -18.05
C GLY A 329 -5.08 -38.84 -17.34
N GLU A 330 -5.65 -39.99 -17.67
CA GLU A 330 -6.82 -40.52 -16.99
C GLU A 330 -6.47 -40.98 -15.56
N ALA A 331 -7.35 -40.68 -14.60
CA ALA A 331 -7.22 -41.25 -13.26
C ALA A 331 -7.75 -42.68 -13.23
N ASP A 332 -7.10 -43.56 -12.46
CA ASP A 332 -7.49 -44.96 -12.35
C ASP A 332 -8.96 -45.09 -11.90
N GLY A 333 -9.74 -45.89 -12.64
CA GLY A 333 -11.15 -46.15 -12.35
C GLY A 333 -12.09 -44.98 -12.62
N ALA A 334 -11.64 -43.91 -13.24
CA ALA A 334 -12.46 -42.73 -13.53
C ALA A 334 -13.43 -42.98 -14.69
N ALA A 335 -14.70 -42.68 -14.48
CA ALA A 335 -15.72 -42.55 -15.53
C ALA A 335 -15.91 -41.09 -15.98
N GLY A 336 -15.36 -40.14 -15.23
CA GLY A 336 -15.37 -38.72 -15.54
C GLY A 336 -14.82 -37.87 -14.41
N TYR A 337 -14.90 -36.55 -14.60
CA TYR A 337 -14.22 -35.55 -13.78
C TYR A 337 -15.14 -34.36 -13.47
N ASP A 338 -14.97 -33.79 -12.28
CA ASP A 338 -15.50 -32.48 -11.94
C ASP A 338 -14.31 -31.57 -11.60
N TYR A 339 -14.25 -30.41 -12.25
CA TYR A 339 -13.16 -29.42 -12.10
C TYR A 339 -13.67 -28.19 -11.40
N VAL A 340 -12.83 -27.59 -10.55
CA VAL A 340 -13.12 -26.31 -9.91
C VAL A 340 -11.89 -25.39 -9.99
N ILE A 341 -12.16 -24.09 -9.97
CA ILE A 341 -11.17 -23.07 -9.75
C ILE A 341 -11.67 -22.13 -8.65
N SER A 342 -10.76 -21.65 -7.80
CA SER A 342 -11.08 -20.69 -6.75
C SER A 342 -9.87 -19.80 -6.44
N THR A 343 -10.13 -18.60 -5.94
CA THR A 343 -9.11 -17.73 -5.33
C THR A 343 -8.73 -18.19 -3.92
N ASP A 344 -9.61 -18.98 -3.27
CA ASP A 344 -9.34 -19.63 -1.99
C ASP A 344 -8.68 -20.99 -2.20
N ARG A 345 -7.51 -21.20 -1.58
CA ARG A 345 -6.80 -22.47 -1.61
C ARG A 345 -7.56 -23.57 -0.87
N ASP A 346 -8.29 -23.20 0.18
CA ASP A 346 -9.02 -24.17 1.01
C ASP A 346 -10.47 -24.39 0.52
N CYS A 347 -10.76 -23.96 -0.70
CA CYS A 347 -12.09 -24.01 -1.32
C CYS A 347 -12.71 -25.42 -1.34
N ILE A 348 -11.89 -26.46 -1.37
CA ILE A 348 -12.39 -27.87 -1.32
C ILE A 348 -13.01 -28.18 0.05
N THR A 349 -12.41 -27.71 1.12
CA THR A 349 -12.90 -27.85 2.49
C THR A 349 -14.12 -26.95 2.73
N ASN A 350 -14.03 -25.70 2.28
CA ASN A 350 -15.07 -24.67 2.49
C ASN A 350 -16.24 -24.83 1.50
N LYS A 351 -16.07 -25.61 0.44
CA LYS A 351 -17.01 -25.77 -0.70
C LYS A 351 -17.37 -24.46 -1.37
N ASP A 352 -16.45 -23.52 -1.39
CA ASP A 352 -16.61 -22.19 -1.99
C ASP A 352 -15.73 -22.08 -3.25
N TYR A 353 -16.37 -22.27 -4.40
CA TYR A 353 -15.71 -22.29 -5.69
C TYR A 353 -16.02 -21.02 -6.48
N THR A 354 -15.00 -20.38 -7.04
CA THR A 354 -15.21 -19.28 -8.00
C THR A 354 -15.92 -19.78 -9.25
N SER A 355 -15.53 -20.97 -9.74
CA SER A 355 -16.20 -21.61 -10.87
C SER A 355 -16.06 -23.12 -10.82
N ILE A 356 -17.06 -23.82 -11.36
CA ILE A 356 -17.11 -25.30 -11.38
C ILE A 356 -17.55 -25.81 -12.75
N SER A 357 -16.88 -26.87 -13.24
CA SER A 357 -17.19 -27.59 -14.46
C SER A 357 -17.42 -29.06 -14.13
N LYS A 358 -18.67 -29.51 -14.10
CA LYS A 358 -19.08 -30.86 -13.68
C LYS A 358 -19.28 -31.80 -14.86
N ASN A 359 -19.22 -33.10 -14.57
CA ASN A 359 -19.58 -34.19 -15.52
C ASN A 359 -18.75 -34.19 -16.79
N GLN A 360 -17.49 -33.77 -16.72
CA GLN A 360 -16.58 -33.84 -17.86
C GLN A 360 -16.07 -35.27 -18.04
N VAL A 361 -16.03 -35.76 -19.26
CA VAL A 361 -15.40 -37.04 -19.60
C VAL A 361 -14.01 -36.86 -20.18
N GLN A 362 -13.63 -35.61 -20.43
CA GLN A 362 -12.33 -35.25 -20.98
C GLN A 362 -11.33 -34.96 -19.83
N THR A 363 -10.08 -35.27 -20.06
CA THR A 363 -8.96 -34.95 -19.16
C THR A 363 -8.56 -33.47 -19.19
N SER A 364 -9.42 -32.62 -19.72
CA SER A 364 -9.25 -31.16 -19.68
C SER A 364 -10.60 -30.45 -19.73
N THR A 365 -10.64 -29.23 -19.17
CA THR A 365 -11.78 -28.32 -19.27
C THR A 365 -11.32 -26.89 -19.36
N THR A 366 -12.13 -25.99 -19.95
CA THR A 366 -11.83 -24.58 -20.07
C THR A 366 -12.86 -23.74 -19.34
N PHE A 367 -12.39 -23.01 -18.33
CA PHE A 367 -13.14 -21.94 -17.69
C PHE A 367 -13.02 -20.66 -18.52
N LYS A 368 -14.15 -20.01 -18.78
CA LYS A 368 -14.23 -18.75 -19.53
C LYS A 368 -14.54 -17.61 -18.57
N TYR A 369 -14.13 -16.39 -18.95
CA TYR A 369 -14.40 -15.16 -18.18
C TYR A 369 -13.83 -15.22 -16.76
N VAL A 370 -12.64 -15.76 -16.61
CA VAL A 370 -11.90 -15.79 -15.34
C VAL A 370 -11.28 -14.42 -15.13
N ASP A 371 -11.59 -13.78 -14.01
CA ASP A 371 -11.06 -12.46 -13.67
C ASP A 371 -9.56 -12.50 -13.40
N GLN A 372 -8.93 -11.32 -13.42
CA GLN A 372 -7.53 -11.21 -13.03
C GLN A 372 -7.32 -11.64 -11.57
N GLY A 373 -6.31 -12.45 -11.33
CA GLY A 373 -5.97 -12.87 -9.97
C GLY A 373 -5.15 -14.15 -9.94
N MET A 374 -4.82 -14.54 -8.71
CA MET A 374 -4.23 -15.83 -8.38
C MET A 374 -5.35 -16.81 -8.08
N TYR A 375 -5.28 -18.00 -8.66
CA TYR A 375 -6.26 -19.06 -8.52
C TYR A 375 -5.59 -20.39 -8.19
N TYR A 376 -6.40 -21.28 -7.65
CA TYR A 376 -6.07 -22.70 -7.48
C TYR A 376 -7.08 -23.55 -8.26
N ALA A 377 -6.58 -24.44 -9.09
CA ALA A 377 -7.38 -25.44 -9.79
C ALA A 377 -7.36 -26.76 -9.04
N TYR A 378 -8.50 -27.42 -9.00
CA TYR A 378 -8.67 -28.76 -8.46
C TYR A 378 -9.53 -29.58 -9.41
N CYS A 379 -9.36 -30.88 -9.35
CA CYS A 379 -10.17 -31.86 -10.04
C CYS A 379 -10.39 -33.07 -9.16
N HIS A 380 -11.59 -33.64 -9.13
CA HIS A 380 -11.76 -34.99 -8.64
C HIS A 380 -12.38 -35.88 -9.74
N ALA A 381 -11.97 -37.12 -9.75
CA ALA A 381 -12.55 -38.13 -10.61
C ALA A 381 -13.78 -38.73 -9.94
N TRP A 382 -14.69 -39.24 -10.74
CA TRP A 382 -15.82 -40.01 -10.27
C TRP A 382 -16.02 -41.27 -11.14
N THR A 383 -16.59 -42.31 -10.51
CA THR A 383 -17.14 -43.47 -11.20
C THR A 383 -18.60 -43.64 -10.79
N ARG A 384 -19.21 -44.75 -11.20
CA ARG A 384 -20.58 -45.09 -10.77
C ARG A 384 -20.52 -46.45 -10.07
N ASP A 385 -21.26 -46.55 -8.95
CA ASP A 385 -21.49 -47.80 -8.27
C ASP A 385 -22.45 -48.71 -9.09
N GLU A 386 -22.70 -49.89 -8.60
CA GLU A 386 -23.63 -50.85 -9.20
C GLU A 386 -25.07 -50.36 -9.34
N ASN A 387 -25.45 -49.32 -8.55
CA ASN A 387 -26.74 -48.64 -8.60
C ASN A 387 -26.76 -47.43 -9.53
N GLY A 388 -25.65 -47.16 -10.23
CA GLY A 388 -25.48 -46.01 -11.10
C GLY A 388 -25.24 -44.67 -10.38
N LYS A 389 -25.11 -44.67 -9.03
CA LYS A 389 -24.81 -43.47 -8.24
C LYS A 389 -23.34 -43.11 -8.38
N LYS A 390 -23.06 -41.81 -8.49
CA LYS A 390 -21.67 -41.30 -8.50
C LYS A 390 -20.96 -41.58 -7.20
N VAL A 391 -19.78 -42.16 -7.30
CA VAL A 391 -18.76 -42.32 -6.24
C VAL A 391 -17.58 -41.47 -6.66
N PHE A 392 -17.16 -40.56 -5.77
CA PHE A 392 -16.09 -39.64 -6.02
C PHE A 392 -14.79 -40.15 -5.37
N GLY A 393 -13.70 -40.01 -6.07
CA GLY A 393 -12.37 -40.16 -5.53
C GLY A 393 -11.89 -38.90 -4.78
N GLU A 394 -10.69 -38.97 -4.30
CA GLU A 394 -10.05 -37.80 -3.67
C GLU A 394 -9.85 -36.67 -4.72
N TRP A 395 -9.84 -35.45 -4.21
CA TRP A 395 -9.47 -34.31 -5.02
C TRP A 395 -8.00 -34.35 -5.40
N SER A 396 -7.68 -33.83 -6.56
CA SER A 396 -6.29 -33.53 -6.94
C SER A 396 -5.64 -32.61 -5.94
N ASN A 397 -4.34 -32.58 -5.92
CA ASN A 397 -3.63 -31.52 -5.24
C ASN A 397 -3.90 -30.15 -5.88
N ALA A 398 -3.77 -29.08 -5.11
CA ALA A 398 -3.93 -27.71 -5.57
C ALA A 398 -2.95 -27.40 -6.72
N TYR A 399 -3.47 -26.91 -7.84
CA TYR A 399 -2.63 -26.39 -8.92
C TYR A 399 -2.76 -24.87 -8.99
N PRO A 400 -1.76 -24.10 -8.53
CA PRO A 400 -1.80 -22.66 -8.58
C PRO A 400 -1.58 -22.14 -10.01
N PHE A 401 -2.32 -21.09 -10.38
CA PHE A 401 -2.12 -20.38 -11.66
C PHE A 401 -2.56 -18.94 -11.52
N SER A 402 -2.05 -18.08 -12.40
CA SER A 402 -2.39 -16.66 -12.41
C SER A 402 -3.05 -16.27 -13.73
N VAL A 403 -4.10 -15.47 -13.63
CA VAL A 403 -4.69 -14.76 -14.76
C VAL A 403 -4.22 -13.31 -14.69
N THR A 404 -3.39 -12.93 -15.65
CA THR A 404 -2.88 -11.54 -15.73
C THR A 404 -3.86 -10.67 -16.50
N ALA A 405 -3.95 -9.39 -16.10
CA ALA A 405 -4.72 -8.43 -16.88
C ALA A 405 -4.17 -8.34 -18.30
N ILE A 406 -5.04 -8.51 -19.26
CA ILE A 406 -4.72 -8.16 -20.64
C ILE A 406 -5.40 -6.81 -20.89
N THR A 407 -4.60 -5.77 -21.03
CA THR A 407 -5.11 -4.48 -21.47
C THR A 407 -5.47 -4.60 -22.96
N PRO A 408 -6.73 -4.41 -23.36
CA PRO A 408 -7.07 -4.39 -24.76
C PRO A 408 -6.45 -3.15 -25.43
N ASP A 409 -6.10 -3.30 -26.69
CA ASP A 409 -5.71 -2.15 -27.50
C ASP A 409 -6.87 -1.17 -27.64
N ALA A 410 -6.57 0.10 -27.89
CA ALA A 410 -7.59 1.10 -28.15
C ALA A 410 -8.30 0.77 -29.49
N PRO A 411 -9.66 0.71 -29.52
CA PRO A 411 -10.38 0.53 -30.77
C PRO A 411 -10.24 1.77 -31.68
N VAL A 412 -10.19 1.54 -32.97
CA VAL A 412 -10.14 2.61 -33.97
C VAL A 412 -11.47 2.72 -34.66
N ILE A 413 -12.17 3.83 -34.51
CA ILE A 413 -13.37 4.13 -35.26
C ILE A 413 -12.97 4.39 -36.73
N THR A 414 -13.53 3.62 -37.66
CA THR A 414 -13.22 3.70 -39.09
C THR A 414 -14.28 4.42 -39.91
N ASP A 415 -15.51 4.46 -39.44
CA ASP A 415 -16.59 5.16 -40.11
C ASP A 415 -17.76 5.46 -39.16
N VAL A 416 -18.46 6.58 -39.39
CA VAL A 416 -19.66 6.98 -38.67
C VAL A 416 -20.68 7.44 -39.69
N LYS A 417 -21.82 6.73 -39.82
CA LYS A 417 -22.91 7.08 -40.72
C LYS A 417 -24.14 7.46 -39.91
N VAL A 418 -24.76 8.56 -40.32
CA VAL A 418 -26.01 9.05 -39.73
C VAL A 418 -27.11 8.91 -40.76
N SER A 419 -28.23 8.29 -40.39
CA SER A 419 -29.42 8.16 -41.21
C SER A 419 -30.67 8.37 -40.34
N GLY A 420 -31.31 9.51 -40.50
CA GLY A 420 -32.40 9.94 -39.61
C GLY A 420 -31.92 10.03 -38.14
N SER A 421 -32.58 9.29 -37.25
CA SER A 421 -32.22 9.18 -35.84
C SER A 421 -31.24 8.06 -35.52
N THR A 422 -30.73 7.35 -36.54
CA THR A 422 -29.81 6.22 -36.35
C THR A 422 -28.38 6.63 -36.65
N ILE A 423 -27.49 6.33 -35.74
CA ILE A 423 -26.03 6.50 -35.89
C ILE A 423 -25.42 5.11 -35.95
N LYS A 424 -24.74 4.79 -37.05
CA LYS A 424 -23.96 3.57 -37.22
C LYS A 424 -22.48 3.89 -37.07
N VAL A 425 -21.89 3.32 -36.04
CA VAL A 425 -20.43 3.43 -35.78
C VAL A 425 -19.77 2.14 -36.25
N THR A 426 -18.78 2.25 -37.11
CA THR A 426 -17.96 1.12 -37.58
C THR A 426 -16.55 1.31 -37.00
N TYR A 427 -15.99 0.27 -36.42
CA TYR A 427 -14.66 0.30 -35.82
C TYR A 427 -13.87 -0.97 -36.15
N LYS A 428 -12.55 -0.85 -36.11
CA LYS A 428 -11.65 -1.99 -36.23
C LYS A 428 -11.59 -2.69 -34.89
N ALA A 429 -11.69 -4.01 -34.88
CA ALA A 429 -11.55 -4.81 -33.69
C ALA A 429 -10.18 -4.55 -33.05
N ALA A 430 -10.19 -4.28 -31.77
CA ALA A 430 -8.96 -4.11 -30.97
C ALA A 430 -8.44 -5.48 -30.51
N ALA A 431 -7.14 -5.68 -30.55
CA ALA A 431 -6.55 -6.90 -30.01
C ALA A 431 -6.88 -7.02 -28.51
N ASN A 432 -7.11 -8.23 -28.05
CA ASN A 432 -7.45 -8.58 -26.68
C ASN A 432 -8.79 -8.02 -26.14
N ALA A 433 -9.60 -7.36 -26.96
CA ALA A 433 -10.93 -6.91 -26.57
C ALA A 433 -11.94 -8.07 -26.64
N THR A 434 -12.74 -8.25 -25.58
CA THR A 434 -13.84 -9.24 -25.53
C THR A 434 -15.20 -8.60 -25.73
N GLY A 435 -15.29 -7.28 -25.70
CA GLY A 435 -16.49 -6.48 -25.94
C GLY A 435 -16.15 -5.01 -26.11
N TYR A 436 -17.14 -4.21 -26.44
CA TYR A 436 -17.00 -2.77 -26.67
C TYR A 436 -18.20 -2.03 -26.10
N ASP A 437 -17.93 -0.95 -25.40
CA ASP A 437 -18.94 0.04 -25.04
C ASP A 437 -18.83 1.22 -26.03
N VAL A 438 -19.94 1.53 -26.68
CA VAL A 438 -20.01 2.66 -27.62
C VAL A 438 -20.80 3.77 -26.96
N VAL A 439 -20.15 4.90 -26.76
CA VAL A 439 -20.73 6.08 -26.09
C VAL A 439 -20.84 7.23 -27.08
N LEU A 440 -22.01 7.87 -27.15
CA LEU A 440 -22.25 9.08 -27.89
C LEU A 440 -22.34 10.27 -26.93
N GLY A 441 -21.38 11.20 -27.02
CA GLY A 441 -21.38 12.41 -26.20
C GLY A 441 -21.59 13.66 -27.05
N THR A 442 -22.26 14.66 -26.50
CA THR A 442 -22.48 15.97 -27.16
C THR A 442 -21.27 16.91 -27.00
N SER A 443 -20.35 16.57 -26.10
CA SER A 443 -19.10 17.32 -25.87
C SER A 443 -18.00 16.35 -25.40
N SER A 444 -16.76 16.83 -25.32
CA SER A 444 -15.64 16.06 -24.78
C SER A 444 -14.95 16.82 -23.64
N LYS A 445 -14.41 16.10 -22.69
CA LYS A 445 -13.64 16.60 -21.54
C LYS A 445 -12.27 15.97 -21.55
N LYS A 446 -11.24 16.75 -21.22
CA LYS A 446 -9.91 16.19 -20.90
C LYS A 446 -9.86 15.80 -19.44
N GLU A 447 -9.54 14.56 -19.16
CA GLU A 447 -9.35 14.02 -17.82
C GLU A 447 -8.13 13.11 -17.81
N ASN A 448 -7.17 13.38 -16.92
CA ASN A 448 -5.87 12.68 -16.83
C ASN A 448 -5.10 12.61 -18.16
N GLY A 449 -5.17 13.66 -18.99
CA GLY A 449 -4.50 13.72 -20.28
C GLY A 449 -5.25 13.06 -21.45
N GLU A 450 -6.32 12.33 -21.19
CA GLU A 450 -7.18 11.70 -22.19
C GLU A 450 -8.42 12.55 -22.49
N THR A 451 -8.88 12.51 -23.76
CA THR A 451 -10.14 13.14 -24.17
C THR A 451 -11.28 12.11 -24.03
N ARG A 452 -12.23 12.40 -23.16
CA ARG A 452 -13.40 11.51 -22.90
C ARG A 452 -14.70 12.21 -23.29
N PRO A 453 -15.75 11.43 -23.71
CA PRO A 453 -17.08 11.98 -23.89
C PRO A 453 -17.60 12.61 -22.61
N TYR A 454 -18.29 13.72 -22.74
CA TYR A 454 -18.90 14.42 -21.64
C TYR A 454 -20.38 14.70 -21.98
N HIS A 455 -21.30 14.44 -21.07
CA HIS A 455 -22.76 14.45 -21.30
C HIS A 455 -23.20 13.41 -22.35
N TYR A 456 -23.37 12.17 -21.94
CA TYR A 456 -23.98 11.08 -22.69
C TYR A 456 -25.33 10.70 -22.08
#